data_89e1205727bae17d4a42abd60d54e576
#
_entry.id   89e1205727bae17d4a42abd60d54e576
#
_cell.length_a   1.000
_cell.length_b   1.000
_cell.length_c   1.000
_cell.angle_alpha   90.00
_cell.angle_beta   90.00
_cell.angle_gamma   90.00
#
_symmetry.space_group_name_H-M   'P 1'
#
loop_
_entity.id
_entity.type
_entity.pdbx_description
1 polymer ?
#
loop_
_entity_poly.entity_id
_entity_poly.type
_entity_poly.pdbx_seq_one_letter_code
_entity_poly.pdbx_strand_id
1 'polypeptide(L)'
;MLKELKYISWNVNGLRACMKKGFMDAFHNLSADCFCLQETKLQPEQISLELPGYYQYWNSAVKKGYSGTALFTRIKPVSVTYGLGIPEHDQEGRIITAEFDSHYLVVCYTPNSKRELLRLDYRMVWEDEIRKYLLSLNEKKPVIYCGDLNVAHEEIDIANPKTNHHNAGFTDEERSKMTALLSSGFIDTFRYQHPDTRDAYSWWSYFAKSRERNVGWRIDYFITSESLKDRITGASIHPEIMGSDHCPIELDIKI
;
A
#
# COMPACT_ATOMS: atom_id res chain seq x y z
N MET A 1 16.01 15.75 -17.95
CA MET A 1 14.54 16.02 -17.96
C MET A 1 13.90 15.04 -17.00
N LEU A 2 12.98 15.51 -16.15
CA LEU A 2 12.19 14.64 -15.28
C LEU A 2 11.33 13.71 -16.14
N LYS A 3 11.29 12.43 -15.79
CA LYS A 3 10.45 11.42 -16.44
C LYS A 3 9.17 11.26 -15.61
N GLU A 4 8.02 11.26 -16.25
CA GLU A 4 6.77 10.89 -15.59
C GLU A 4 6.71 9.37 -15.44
N LEU A 5 6.45 8.91 -14.22
CA LEU A 5 6.37 7.50 -13.86
C LEU A 5 5.01 7.21 -13.24
N LYS A 6 4.48 6.05 -13.60
CA LYS A 6 3.24 5.50 -13.06
C LYS A 6 3.52 4.40 -12.06
N TYR A 7 2.97 4.55 -10.87
CA TYR A 7 3.01 3.57 -9.79
C TYR A 7 1.60 3.03 -9.53
N ILE A 8 1.46 1.72 -9.40
CA ILE A 8 0.23 1.07 -8.98
C ILE A 8 0.49 0.31 -7.68
N SER A 9 -0.45 0.37 -6.75
CA SER A 9 -0.46 -0.47 -5.56
C SER A 9 -1.80 -1.20 -5.44
N TRP A 10 -1.75 -2.50 -5.16
CA TRP A 10 -2.95 -3.34 -5.05
C TRP A 10 -2.78 -4.46 -4.03
N ASN A 11 -3.59 -4.45 -2.97
CA ASN A 11 -3.78 -5.62 -2.14
C ASN A 11 -4.63 -6.64 -2.90
N VAL A 12 -4.03 -7.76 -3.29
CA VAL A 12 -4.66 -8.77 -4.14
C VAL A 12 -5.38 -9.87 -3.36
N ASN A 13 -5.33 -9.83 -2.03
CA ASN A 13 -5.94 -10.82 -1.12
C ASN A 13 -5.74 -12.29 -1.57
N GLY A 14 -4.52 -12.59 -1.99
CA GLY A 14 -4.10 -13.87 -2.56
C GLY A 14 -3.98 -13.83 -4.08
N LEU A 15 -2.74 -13.68 -4.57
CA LEU A 15 -2.45 -13.47 -5.99
C LEU A 15 -3.00 -14.58 -6.88
N ARG A 16 -2.89 -15.86 -6.50
CA ARG A 16 -3.44 -16.97 -7.30
C ARG A 16 -4.95 -16.90 -7.49
N ALA A 17 -5.68 -16.40 -6.49
CA ALA A 17 -7.12 -16.20 -6.58
C ALA A 17 -7.45 -14.97 -7.44
N CYS A 18 -6.71 -13.89 -7.30
CA CYS A 18 -6.86 -12.68 -8.09
C CYS A 18 -6.54 -12.92 -9.57
N MET A 19 -5.52 -13.72 -9.89
CA MET A 19 -5.20 -14.11 -11.28
C MET A 19 -6.38 -14.78 -11.99
N LYS A 20 -7.13 -15.65 -11.31
CA LYS A 20 -8.32 -16.30 -11.87
C LYS A 20 -9.47 -15.31 -12.11
N LYS A 21 -9.36 -14.08 -11.61
CA LYS A 21 -10.39 -13.04 -11.68
C LYS A 21 -9.95 -11.82 -12.50
N GLY A 22 -8.93 -11.98 -13.37
CA GLY A 22 -8.53 -10.94 -14.31
C GLY A 22 -7.34 -10.08 -13.87
N PHE A 23 -6.51 -10.53 -12.91
CA PHE A 23 -5.31 -9.79 -12.50
C PHE A 23 -4.42 -9.42 -13.69
N MET A 24 -4.16 -10.36 -14.62
CA MET A 24 -3.27 -10.10 -15.76
C MET A 24 -3.83 -9.03 -16.72
N ASP A 25 -5.13 -9.03 -16.94
CA ASP A 25 -5.79 -8.01 -17.77
C ASP A 25 -5.64 -6.63 -17.11
N ALA A 26 -5.90 -6.54 -15.80
CA ALA A 26 -5.72 -5.31 -15.04
C ALA A 26 -4.24 -4.85 -15.06
N PHE A 27 -3.29 -5.77 -14.84
CA PHE A 27 -1.86 -5.48 -14.88
C PHE A 27 -1.41 -4.88 -16.23
N HIS A 28 -1.86 -5.49 -17.33
CA HIS A 28 -1.52 -5.00 -18.68
C HIS A 28 -2.20 -3.68 -19.01
N ASN A 29 -3.47 -3.52 -18.65
CA ASN A 29 -4.23 -2.28 -18.93
C ASN A 29 -3.69 -1.08 -18.14
N LEU A 30 -3.33 -1.26 -16.88
CA LEU A 30 -2.74 -0.22 -16.03
C LEU A 30 -1.32 0.16 -16.48
N SER A 31 -0.58 -0.80 -17.03
CA SER A 31 0.74 -0.59 -17.68
C SER A 31 1.71 0.27 -16.88
N ALA A 32 1.83 0.02 -15.56
CA ALA A 32 2.64 0.80 -14.65
C ALA A 32 4.16 0.62 -14.86
N ASP A 33 4.95 1.64 -14.50
CA ASP A 33 6.41 1.49 -14.38
C ASP A 33 6.77 0.67 -13.13
N CYS A 34 6.02 0.83 -12.04
CA CYS A 34 6.13 0.03 -10.81
C CYS A 34 4.75 -0.47 -10.38
N PHE A 35 4.63 -1.77 -10.16
CA PHE A 35 3.41 -2.42 -9.70
C PHE A 35 3.68 -3.11 -8.36
N CYS A 36 3.04 -2.64 -7.30
CA CYS A 36 3.24 -3.05 -5.92
C CYS A 36 2.07 -3.91 -5.45
N LEU A 37 2.35 -5.07 -4.86
CA LEU A 37 1.31 -5.97 -4.37
C LEU A 37 1.42 -6.18 -2.86
N GLN A 38 0.26 -6.30 -2.22
CA GLN A 38 0.11 -6.72 -0.83
C GLN A 38 -0.75 -7.99 -0.77
N GLU A 39 -0.59 -8.76 0.28
CA GLU A 39 -1.27 -10.04 0.51
C GLU A 39 -1.13 -11.01 -0.66
N THR A 40 0.08 -11.23 -1.14
CA THR A 40 0.33 -12.21 -2.20
C THR A 40 -0.04 -13.64 -1.76
N LYS A 41 0.10 -13.95 -0.45
CA LYS A 41 -0.27 -15.21 0.21
C LYS A 41 0.35 -16.45 -0.44
N LEU A 42 1.56 -16.30 -0.98
CA LEU A 42 2.28 -17.40 -1.62
C LEU A 42 3.79 -17.33 -1.37
N GLN A 43 4.45 -18.43 -1.63
CA GLN A 43 5.90 -18.48 -1.74
C GLN A 43 6.28 -18.33 -3.22
N PRO A 44 7.45 -17.77 -3.56
CA PRO A 44 7.84 -17.49 -4.95
C PRO A 44 7.77 -18.72 -5.87
N GLU A 45 8.13 -19.90 -5.38
CA GLU A 45 8.11 -21.15 -6.12
C GLU A 45 6.69 -21.69 -6.42
N GLN A 46 5.66 -21.10 -5.82
CA GLN A 46 4.26 -21.54 -6.02
C GLN A 46 3.59 -20.90 -7.24
N ILE A 47 4.28 -20.01 -7.92
CA ILE A 47 3.79 -19.33 -9.10
C ILE A 47 4.92 -19.13 -10.10
N SER A 48 4.64 -19.35 -11.38
CA SER A 48 5.46 -18.88 -12.47
C SER A 48 4.73 -17.73 -13.14
N LEU A 49 5.24 -16.53 -12.95
CA LEU A 49 4.63 -15.31 -13.50
C LEU A 49 5.60 -14.71 -14.51
N GLU A 50 5.23 -14.83 -15.79
CA GLU A 50 6.00 -14.22 -16.87
C GLU A 50 5.54 -12.77 -17.07
N LEU A 51 6.40 -11.83 -16.74
CA LEU A 51 6.18 -10.39 -16.92
C LEU A 51 7.34 -9.80 -17.73
N PRO A 52 7.33 -9.95 -19.07
CA PRO A 52 8.41 -9.45 -19.91
C PRO A 52 8.66 -7.95 -19.69
N GLY A 53 9.91 -7.58 -19.47
CA GLY A 53 10.30 -6.20 -19.22
C GLY A 53 10.16 -5.73 -17.78
N TYR A 54 9.79 -6.61 -16.84
CA TYR A 54 9.75 -6.30 -15.42
C TYR A 54 10.76 -7.12 -14.61
N TYR A 55 11.48 -6.46 -13.73
CA TYR A 55 12.19 -7.07 -12.60
C TYR A 55 11.17 -7.39 -11.51
N GLN A 56 11.31 -8.57 -10.89
CA GLN A 56 10.37 -9.05 -9.87
C GLN A 56 11.08 -9.24 -8.53
N TYR A 57 10.50 -8.70 -7.47
CA TYR A 57 10.98 -8.82 -6.10
C TYR A 57 9.84 -9.29 -5.21
N TRP A 58 10.11 -10.30 -4.39
CA TRP A 58 9.11 -10.96 -3.57
C TRP A 58 9.56 -11.03 -2.11
N ASN A 59 8.69 -10.71 -1.19
CA ASN A 59 8.90 -10.89 0.24
C ASN A 59 7.73 -11.69 0.81
N SER A 60 7.99 -12.96 1.11
CA SER A 60 6.97 -13.89 1.59
C SER A 60 7.04 -14.05 3.11
N ALA A 61 5.90 -14.27 3.74
CA ALA A 61 5.88 -14.62 5.15
C ALA A 61 6.47 -16.00 5.39
N VAL A 62 7.08 -16.21 6.55
CA VAL A 62 7.51 -17.56 7.02
C VAL A 62 6.30 -18.49 7.08
N LYS A 63 5.15 -17.99 7.54
CA LYS A 63 3.89 -18.73 7.53
C LYS A 63 3.32 -18.77 6.11
N LYS A 64 3.26 -19.98 5.52
CA LYS A 64 2.70 -20.21 4.18
C LYS A 64 1.23 -19.77 4.09
N GLY A 65 0.87 -19.17 2.93
CA GLY A 65 -0.49 -18.73 2.65
C GLY A 65 -0.96 -17.50 3.43
N TYR A 66 -0.04 -16.72 3.99
CA TYR A 66 -0.30 -15.55 4.82
C TYR A 66 0.52 -14.35 4.35
N SER A 67 -0.05 -13.12 4.43
CA SER A 67 0.67 -11.86 4.15
C SER A 67 1.46 -11.89 2.83
N GLY A 68 2.65 -11.32 2.80
CA GLY A 68 3.54 -11.27 1.65
C GLY A 68 3.31 -10.05 0.76
N THR A 69 4.42 -9.49 0.28
CA THR A 69 4.44 -8.36 -0.66
C THR A 69 5.21 -8.71 -1.92
N ALA A 70 4.95 -8.00 -3.02
CA ALA A 70 5.76 -8.10 -4.23
C ALA A 70 5.89 -6.73 -4.90
N LEU A 71 6.98 -6.55 -5.63
CA LEU A 71 7.24 -5.40 -6.48
C LEU A 71 7.63 -5.89 -7.88
N PHE A 72 6.92 -5.41 -8.89
CA PHE A 72 7.28 -5.56 -10.30
C PHE A 72 7.62 -4.18 -10.86
N THR A 73 8.82 -4.02 -11.42
CA THR A 73 9.29 -2.73 -11.90
C THR A 73 10.00 -2.84 -13.25
N ARG A 74 9.72 -1.91 -14.16
CA ARG A 74 10.44 -1.78 -15.44
C ARG A 74 11.81 -1.12 -15.27
N ILE A 75 12.01 -0.45 -14.15
CA ILE A 75 13.25 0.26 -13.84
C ILE A 75 14.05 -0.61 -12.89
N LYS A 76 15.31 -0.95 -13.22
CA LYS A 76 16.17 -1.72 -12.36
C LYS A 76 16.55 -0.90 -11.12
N PRO A 77 16.21 -1.34 -9.89
CA PRO A 77 16.67 -0.68 -8.68
C PRO A 77 18.18 -0.77 -8.50
N VAL A 78 18.77 0.21 -7.83
CA VAL A 78 20.16 0.19 -7.36
C VAL A 78 20.35 -0.92 -6.32
N SER A 79 19.40 -1.01 -5.39
CA SER A 79 19.36 -2.05 -4.35
C SER A 79 17.93 -2.38 -3.96
N VAL A 80 17.73 -3.56 -3.39
CA VAL A 80 16.44 -3.96 -2.80
C VAL A 80 16.70 -4.61 -1.44
N THR A 81 15.98 -4.15 -0.43
CA THR A 81 16.01 -4.71 0.92
C THR A 81 14.62 -5.14 1.36
N TYR A 82 14.56 -6.05 2.32
CA TYR A 82 13.33 -6.66 2.81
C TYR A 82 13.22 -6.48 4.32
N GLY A 83 12.02 -6.12 4.79
CA GLY A 83 11.75 -5.88 6.19
C GLY A 83 12.28 -4.54 6.71
N LEU A 84 12.23 -4.37 8.02
CA LEU A 84 12.71 -3.21 8.77
C LEU A 84 14.12 -3.43 9.38
N GLY A 85 14.66 -4.64 9.28
CA GLY A 85 15.84 -5.06 10.03
C GLY A 85 15.52 -5.38 11.49
N ILE A 86 14.24 -5.58 11.82
CA ILE A 86 13.75 -5.93 13.15
C ILE A 86 13.14 -7.33 13.08
N PRO A 87 13.79 -8.37 13.65
CA PRO A 87 13.36 -9.76 13.48
C PRO A 87 11.91 -10.03 13.83
N GLU A 88 11.35 -9.34 14.82
CA GLU A 88 9.96 -9.47 15.23
C GLU A 88 8.98 -9.01 14.13
N HIS A 89 9.35 -8.00 13.36
CA HIS A 89 8.54 -7.41 12.31
C HIS A 89 8.73 -8.08 10.95
N ASP A 90 9.86 -8.74 10.74
CA ASP A 90 10.29 -9.22 9.42
C ASP A 90 9.82 -10.65 9.08
N GLN A 91 9.05 -11.30 9.97
CA GLN A 91 8.57 -12.67 9.77
C GLN A 91 7.37 -12.79 8.81
N GLU A 92 6.69 -11.68 8.57
CA GLU A 92 5.41 -11.69 7.85
C GLU A 92 5.51 -11.17 6.41
N GLY A 93 6.73 -10.89 5.90
CA GLY A 93 6.96 -10.48 4.50
C GLY A 93 6.23 -9.19 4.10
N ARG A 94 6.27 -8.16 4.98
CA ARG A 94 5.42 -6.97 4.88
C ARG A 94 6.03 -5.80 4.14
N ILE A 95 7.37 -5.77 3.99
CA ILE A 95 8.07 -4.61 3.44
C ILE A 95 9.06 -5.02 2.36
N ILE A 96 9.02 -4.33 1.23
CA ILE A 96 10.07 -4.30 0.21
C ILE A 96 10.48 -2.84 0.05
N THR A 97 11.77 -2.55 0.18
CA THR A 97 12.33 -1.24 -0.11
C THR A 97 13.24 -1.34 -1.34
N ALA A 98 12.85 -0.68 -2.41
CA ALA A 98 13.65 -0.53 -3.62
C ALA A 98 14.29 0.86 -3.66
N GLU A 99 15.61 0.90 -3.77
CA GLU A 99 16.36 2.13 -3.98
C GLU A 99 16.52 2.39 -5.48
N PHE A 100 16.06 3.54 -5.94
CA PHE A 100 16.34 4.05 -7.25
C PHE A 100 17.36 5.21 -7.17
N ASP A 101 17.86 5.67 -8.29
CA ASP A 101 18.84 6.77 -8.31
C ASP A 101 18.31 8.04 -7.63
N SER A 102 17.02 8.35 -7.83
CA SER A 102 16.39 9.60 -7.39
C SER A 102 15.54 9.47 -6.12
N HIS A 103 15.10 8.27 -5.73
CA HIS A 103 14.14 8.07 -4.63
C HIS A 103 14.17 6.64 -4.09
N TYR A 104 13.52 6.42 -2.95
CA TYR A 104 13.14 5.11 -2.44
C TYR A 104 11.67 4.82 -2.74
N LEU A 105 11.37 3.58 -3.12
CA LEU A 105 10.01 3.03 -3.14
C LEU A 105 9.88 2.00 -2.03
N VAL A 106 8.99 2.25 -1.07
CA VAL A 106 8.70 1.33 0.03
C VAL A 106 7.30 0.75 -0.15
N VAL A 107 7.23 -0.53 -0.50
CA VAL A 107 5.98 -1.29 -0.60
C VAL A 107 5.68 -1.88 0.77
N CYS A 108 4.49 -1.64 1.29
CA CYS A 108 4.11 -2.07 2.63
C CYS A 108 2.74 -2.76 2.66
N TYR A 109 2.65 -3.78 3.51
CA TYR A 109 1.40 -4.33 4.02
C TYR A 109 1.40 -4.20 5.54
N THR A 110 0.77 -3.16 6.05
CA THR A 110 0.74 -2.87 7.49
C THR A 110 -0.06 -3.93 8.26
N PRO A 111 0.40 -4.38 9.44
CA PRO A 111 -0.35 -5.34 10.26
C PRO A 111 -1.74 -4.82 10.61
N ASN A 112 -2.78 -5.61 10.41
CA ASN A 112 -4.12 -5.31 10.89
C ASN A 112 -4.22 -5.55 12.40
N SER A 113 -4.92 -4.68 13.13
CA SER A 113 -5.12 -4.80 14.59
C SER A 113 -6.04 -5.95 14.98
N LYS A 114 -6.69 -6.59 14.01
CA LYS A 114 -7.64 -7.70 14.13
C LYS A 114 -8.93 -7.34 14.90
N ARG A 115 -9.89 -8.23 14.78
CA ARG A 115 -11.13 -8.14 15.56
C ARG A 115 -10.79 -8.05 17.05
N GLU A 116 -11.60 -7.29 17.82
CA GLU A 116 -11.40 -7.06 19.25
C GLU A 116 -10.03 -6.40 19.58
N LEU A 117 -9.37 -5.83 18.57
CA LEU A 117 -8.10 -5.10 18.68
C LEU A 117 -6.95 -5.94 19.28
N LEU A 118 -6.99 -7.27 19.08
CA LEU A 118 -6.04 -8.23 19.69
C LEU A 118 -4.57 -7.97 19.31
N ARG A 119 -4.29 -7.18 18.26
CA ARG A 119 -2.93 -6.80 17.86
C ARG A 119 -2.70 -5.29 17.89
N LEU A 120 -3.55 -4.51 18.54
CA LEU A 120 -3.42 -3.05 18.54
C LEU A 120 -2.07 -2.61 19.13
N ASP A 121 -1.68 -3.14 20.28
CA ASP A 121 -0.40 -2.78 20.91
C ASP A 121 0.80 -3.07 19.99
N TYR A 122 0.82 -4.24 19.35
CA TYR A 122 1.84 -4.58 18.36
C TYR A 122 1.81 -3.61 17.17
N ARG A 123 0.61 -3.28 16.70
CA ARG A 123 0.42 -2.32 15.61
C ARG A 123 0.96 -0.94 15.97
N MET A 124 0.79 -0.47 17.19
CA MET A 124 1.30 0.83 17.63
C MET A 124 2.82 0.87 17.64
N VAL A 125 3.48 -0.20 18.05
CA VAL A 125 4.95 -0.34 17.98
C VAL A 125 5.40 -0.36 16.50
N TRP A 126 4.74 -1.16 15.66
CA TRP A 126 5.01 -1.22 14.21
C TRP A 126 4.97 0.16 13.56
N GLU A 127 3.94 0.97 13.85
CA GLU A 127 3.77 2.30 13.26
C GLU A 127 4.90 3.26 13.65
N ASP A 128 5.40 3.17 14.86
CA ASP A 128 6.54 3.98 15.27
C ASP A 128 7.83 3.54 14.58
N GLU A 129 8.04 2.25 14.41
CA GLU A 129 9.24 1.72 13.76
C GLU A 129 9.24 1.98 12.25
N ILE A 130 8.10 1.80 11.55
CA ILE A 130 8.03 2.13 10.12
C ILE A 130 8.22 3.64 9.91
N ARG A 131 7.66 4.50 10.75
CA ARG A 131 7.86 5.96 10.66
C ARG A 131 9.33 6.34 10.84
N LYS A 132 10.03 5.79 11.83
CA LYS A 132 11.49 5.99 12.00
C LYS A 132 12.26 5.52 10.77
N TYR A 133 11.91 4.36 10.24
CA TYR A 133 12.53 3.81 9.03
C TYR A 133 12.37 4.75 7.84
N LEU A 134 11.14 5.19 7.56
CA LEU A 134 10.86 6.12 6.47
C LEU A 134 11.61 7.45 6.61
N LEU A 135 11.70 7.99 7.83
CA LEU A 135 12.48 9.19 8.11
C LEU A 135 13.97 8.98 7.82
N SER A 136 14.53 7.86 8.22
CA SER A 136 15.94 7.54 7.96
C SER A 136 16.28 7.40 6.46
N LEU A 137 15.32 6.93 5.65
CA LEU A 137 15.44 6.91 4.20
C LEU A 137 15.32 8.32 3.63
N ASN A 138 14.37 9.12 4.14
CA ASN A 138 14.09 10.47 3.65
C ASN A 138 15.25 11.45 3.90
N GLU A 139 16.10 11.19 4.88
CA GLU A 139 17.36 11.92 5.08
C GLU A 139 18.33 11.76 3.90
N LYS A 140 18.23 10.66 3.14
CA LYS A 140 19.14 10.32 2.03
C LYS A 140 18.58 10.68 0.68
N LYS A 141 17.33 10.26 0.42
CA LYS A 141 16.58 10.49 -0.82
C LYS A 141 15.09 10.58 -0.50
N PRO A 142 14.30 11.29 -1.31
CA PRO A 142 12.85 11.27 -1.18
C PRO A 142 12.27 9.86 -1.20
N VAL A 143 11.16 9.66 -0.49
CA VAL A 143 10.49 8.37 -0.34
C VAL A 143 9.11 8.42 -0.99
N ILE A 144 8.77 7.36 -1.73
CA ILE A 144 7.41 6.98 -2.10
C ILE A 144 7.06 5.74 -1.27
N TYR A 145 6.09 5.86 -0.39
CA TYR A 145 5.61 4.81 0.51
C TYR A 145 4.20 4.42 0.09
N CYS A 146 3.96 3.14 -0.18
CA CYS A 146 2.66 2.71 -0.68
C CYS A 146 2.23 1.35 -0.13
N GLY A 147 0.95 1.13 -0.18
CA GLY A 147 0.34 -0.17 0.10
C GLY A 147 -0.94 -0.08 0.89
N ASP A 148 -1.36 -1.23 1.39
CA ASP A 148 -2.45 -1.35 2.35
C ASP A 148 -1.92 -1.01 3.75
N LEU A 149 -2.28 0.18 4.21
CA LEU A 149 -1.86 0.69 5.52
C LEU A 149 -2.86 0.36 6.64
N ASN A 150 -3.93 -0.37 6.30
CA ASN A 150 -4.92 -0.86 7.27
C ASN A 150 -5.45 0.23 8.21
N VAL A 151 -5.61 1.45 7.73
CA VAL A 151 -6.21 2.57 8.48
C VAL A 151 -6.93 3.53 7.53
N ALA A 152 -8.17 3.88 7.84
CA ALA A 152 -8.82 5.05 7.27
C ALA A 152 -8.44 6.26 8.15
N HIS A 153 -7.77 7.27 7.57
CA HIS A 153 -7.19 8.36 8.36
C HIS A 153 -8.26 9.29 8.92
N GLU A 154 -9.12 9.82 8.05
CA GLU A 154 -10.12 10.80 8.41
C GLU A 154 -11.54 10.24 8.25
N GLU A 155 -12.55 10.91 8.83
CA GLU A 155 -13.95 10.49 8.67
C GLU A 155 -14.42 10.46 7.22
N ILE A 156 -13.82 11.28 6.36
CA ILE A 156 -14.08 11.28 4.91
C ILE A 156 -13.56 10.01 4.21
N ASP A 157 -12.67 9.25 4.85
CA ASP A 157 -12.02 8.06 4.29
C ASP A 157 -12.79 6.76 4.59
N ILE A 158 -13.93 6.84 5.25
CA ILE A 158 -14.70 5.68 5.67
C ILE A 158 -16.21 5.92 5.56
N ALA A 159 -16.91 4.91 5.09
CA ALA A 159 -18.36 4.87 5.22
C ALA A 159 -18.75 4.62 6.70
N ASN A 160 -19.76 5.36 7.19
CA ASN A 160 -20.29 5.23 8.55
C ASN A 160 -19.25 5.42 9.68
N PRO A 161 -18.50 6.53 9.72
CA PRO A 161 -17.44 6.74 10.71
C PRO A 161 -17.92 6.58 12.15
N LYS A 162 -19.09 7.10 12.51
CA LYS A 162 -19.63 7.10 13.88
C LYS A 162 -19.74 5.72 14.53
N THR A 163 -19.90 4.67 13.73
CA THR A 163 -20.05 3.29 14.23
C THR A 163 -18.75 2.49 14.21
N ASN A 164 -17.66 3.08 13.72
CA ASN A 164 -16.41 2.38 13.45
C ASN A 164 -15.22 2.80 14.34
N HIS A 165 -15.36 3.81 15.22
CA HIS A 165 -14.27 4.33 16.07
C HIS A 165 -13.55 3.27 16.95
N HIS A 166 -14.18 2.13 17.21
CA HIS A 166 -13.56 1.05 17.97
C HIS A 166 -13.26 -0.19 17.13
N ASN A 167 -13.30 -0.06 15.81
CA ASN A 167 -12.99 -1.15 14.91
C ASN A 167 -11.53 -1.02 14.40
N ALA A 168 -10.87 -2.16 14.21
CA ALA A 168 -9.55 -2.22 13.59
C ALA A 168 -9.55 -1.48 12.24
N GLY A 169 -8.58 -0.58 12.06
CA GLY A 169 -8.45 0.28 10.89
C GLY A 169 -9.14 1.66 11.03
N PHE A 170 -9.82 1.94 12.17
CA PHE A 170 -10.39 3.27 12.43
C PHE A 170 -10.38 3.64 13.92
N THR A 171 -9.52 3.04 14.71
CA THR A 171 -9.31 3.48 16.10
C THR A 171 -8.58 4.81 16.15
N ASP A 172 -8.77 5.57 17.23
CA ASP A 172 -8.10 6.85 17.42
C ASP A 172 -6.58 6.67 17.49
N GLU A 173 -6.09 5.55 18.03
CA GLU A 173 -4.69 5.17 18.10
C GLU A 173 -4.10 4.98 16.68
N GLU A 174 -4.74 4.18 15.82
CA GLU A 174 -4.28 3.95 14.44
C GLU A 174 -4.28 5.26 13.63
N ARG A 175 -5.35 6.05 13.72
CA ARG A 175 -5.48 7.35 13.07
C ARG A 175 -4.42 8.34 13.54
N SER A 176 -4.13 8.38 14.85
CA SER A 176 -3.09 9.24 15.40
C SER A 176 -1.69 8.91 14.87
N LYS A 177 -1.39 7.63 14.62
CA LYS A 177 -0.12 7.20 14.00
C LYS A 177 -0.01 7.67 12.55
N MET A 178 -1.10 7.61 11.77
CA MET A 178 -1.12 8.17 10.42
C MET A 178 -0.91 9.68 10.46
N THR A 179 -1.59 10.40 11.36
CA THR A 179 -1.36 11.84 11.57
C THR A 179 0.09 12.15 11.91
N ALA A 180 0.71 11.35 12.81
CA ALA A 180 2.11 11.52 13.18
C ALA A 180 3.06 11.28 11.99
N LEU A 181 2.78 10.29 11.13
CA LEU A 181 3.54 10.06 9.91
C LEU A 181 3.43 11.27 8.96
N LEU A 182 2.22 11.72 8.65
CA LEU A 182 2.03 12.84 7.72
C LEU A 182 2.65 14.13 8.28
N SER A 183 2.51 14.40 9.58
CA SER A 183 3.11 15.58 10.24
C SER A 183 4.64 15.54 10.28
N SER A 184 5.28 14.42 9.96
CA SER A 184 6.73 14.28 9.97
C SER A 184 7.40 14.56 8.60
N GLY A 185 6.72 15.23 7.68
CA GLY A 185 7.24 15.64 6.37
C GLY A 185 6.81 14.73 5.23
N PHE A 186 5.66 14.10 5.37
CA PHE A 186 5.03 13.27 4.36
C PHE A 186 3.63 13.78 4.00
N ILE A 187 3.16 13.44 2.79
CA ILE A 187 1.84 13.81 2.29
C ILE A 187 1.09 12.60 1.75
N ASP A 188 -0.20 12.52 2.03
CA ASP A 188 -1.14 11.63 1.36
C ASP A 188 -1.45 12.20 -0.03
N THR A 189 -0.99 11.53 -1.07
CA THR A 189 -1.06 12.04 -2.43
C THR A 189 -2.50 12.16 -2.93
N PHE A 190 -3.38 11.23 -2.54
CA PHE A 190 -4.79 11.30 -2.92
C PHE A 190 -5.49 12.49 -2.25
N ARG A 191 -5.33 12.69 -0.95
CA ARG A 191 -5.93 13.83 -0.26
C ARG A 191 -5.32 15.17 -0.67
N TYR A 192 -4.06 15.18 -1.07
CA TYR A 192 -3.44 16.37 -1.64
C TYR A 192 -4.10 16.79 -2.96
N GLN A 193 -4.38 15.83 -3.86
CA GLN A 193 -5.02 16.09 -5.15
C GLN A 193 -6.55 16.25 -5.04
N HIS A 194 -7.17 15.57 -4.08
CA HIS A 194 -8.62 15.44 -3.93
C HIS A 194 -9.07 15.70 -2.48
N PRO A 195 -8.85 16.89 -1.92
CA PRO A 195 -9.05 17.16 -0.49
C PRO A 195 -10.47 16.92 -0.01
N ASP A 196 -11.46 17.21 -0.85
CA ASP A 196 -12.88 17.18 -0.48
C ASP A 196 -13.67 16.01 -1.11
N THR A 197 -12.98 15.13 -1.85
CA THR A 197 -13.65 14.00 -2.54
C THR A 197 -14.14 12.97 -1.53
N ARG A 198 -15.45 12.80 -1.45
CA ARG A 198 -16.14 11.84 -0.59
C ARG A 198 -16.37 10.52 -1.35
N ASP A 199 -16.70 9.48 -0.58
CA ASP A 199 -17.10 8.17 -1.10
C ASP A 199 -16.07 7.52 -2.05
N ALA A 200 -14.80 7.92 -1.88
CA ALA A 200 -13.65 7.38 -2.59
C ALA A 200 -12.94 6.35 -1.70
N TYR A 201 -13.23 5.09 -1.95
CA TYR A 201 -12.75 3.97 -1.13
C TYR A 201 -11.89 3.03 -1.96
N SER A 202 -10.99 2.31 -1.28
CA SER A 202 -10.10 1.32 -1.90
C SER A 202 -10.40 -0.12 -1.44
N TRP A 203 -11.15 -0.29 -0.36
CA TRP A 203 -11.52 -1.58 0.22
C TRP A 203 -12.99 -1.66 0.58
N TRP A 204 -13.60 -2.84 0.38
CA TRP A 204 -14.97 -3.16 0.77
C TRP A 204 -15.05 -4.57 1.33
N SER A 205 -15.75 -4.73 2.46
CA SER A 205 -16.04 -6.05 2.97
C SER A 205 -16.82 -6.90 1.97
N TYR A 206 -16.53 -8.20 1.89
CA TYR A 206 -17.36 -9.15 1.12
C TYR A 206 -18.78 -9.29 1.67
N PHE A 207 -19.01 -8.85 2.91
CA PHE A 207 -20.31 -8.97 3.57
C PHE A 207 -21.31 -7.95 3.01
N ALA A 208 -22.60 -8.38 2.93
CA ALA A 208 -23.74 -7.52 2.60
C ALA A 208 -23.60 -6.69 1.31
N LYS A 209 -22.87 -7.20 0.31
CA LYS A 209 -22.65 -6.51 -0.99
C LYS A 209 -22.09 -5.09 -0.81
N SER A 210 -21.15 -4.93 0.11
CA SER A 210 -20.63 -3.62 0.50
C SER A 210 -20.09 -2.83 -0.69
N ARG A 211 -19.38 -3.48 -1.64
CA ARG A 211 -18.82 -2.82 -2.83
C ARG A 211 -19.91 -2.30 -3.76
N GLU A 212 -20.97 -3.07 -4.03
CA GLU A 212 -22.11 -2.63 -4.85
C GLU A 212 -22.84 -1.41 -4.24
N ARG A 213 -22.84 -1.31 -2.93
CA ARG A 213 -23.47 -0.22 -2.17
C ARG A 213 -22.50 0.93 -1.87
N ASN A 214 -21.25 0.81 -2.29
CA ASN A 214 -20.15 1.69 -1.95
C ASN A 214 -20.00 1.98 -0.44
N VAL A 215 -20.18 0.94 0.41
CA VAL A 215 -19.92 1.01 1.85
C VAL A 215 -18.49 0.53 2.09
N GLY A 216 -17.54 1.39 1.88
CA GLY A 216 -16.12 1.08 1.83
C GLY A 216 -15.25 1.95 2.73
N TRP A 217 -13.95 1.68 2.68
CA TRP A 217 -12.90 2.37 3.42
C TRP A 217 -11.73 2.66 2.46
N ARG A 218 -11.10 3.81 2.61
CA ARG A 218 -9.84 4.12 1.95
C ARG A 218 -8.71 3.79 2.91
N ILE A 219 -8.08 2.65 2.70
CA ILE A 219 -7.01 2.11 3.54
C ILE A 219 -5.72 1.79 2.77
N ASP A 220 -5.77 1.92 1.44
CA ASP A 220 -4.61 1.84 0.56
C ASP A 220 -4.13 3.25 0.21
N TYR A 221 -2.81 3.47 0.23
CA TYR A 221 -2.22 4.79 0.09
C TYR A 221 -1.01 4.80 -0.82
N PHE A 222 -0.79 5.94 -1.47
CA PHE A 222 0.52 6.46 -1.82
C PHE A 222 0.81 7.67 -0.93
N ILE A 223 1.86 7.57 -0.15
CA ILE A 223 2.39 8.64 0.70
C ILE A 223 3.77 9.00 0.19
N THR A 224 4.06 10.27 -0.01
CA THR A 224 5.36 10.73 -0.50
C THR A 224 6.01 11.71 0.45
N SER A 225 7.34 11.79 0.40
CA SER A 225 8.06 12.91 1.01
C SER A 225 7.49 14.22 0.52
N GLU A 226 7.38 15.22 1.39
CA GLU A 226 6.88 16.56 1.04
C GLU A 226 7.71 17.21 -0.08
N SER A 227 8.98 16.91 -0.17
CA SER A 227 9.88 17.39 -1.25
C SER A 227 9.46 16.93 -2.65
N LEU A 228 8.59 15.93 -2.78
CA LEU A 228 8.02 15.46 -4.05
C LEU A 228 6.66 16.09 -4.38
N LYS A 229 6.11 16.91 -3.50
CA LYS A 229 4.75 17.47 -3.61
C LYS A 229 4.44 18.07 -4.97
N ASP A 230 5.29 18.96 -5.45
CA ASP A 230 5.09 19.67 -6.71
C ASP A 230 5.38 18.81 -7.97
N ARG A 231 5.78 17.57 -7.76
CA ARG A 231 6.03 16.60 -8.82
C ARG A 231 4.88 15.62 -9.02
N ILE A 232 3.89 15.58 -8.11
CA ILE A 232 2.70 14.75 -8.23
C ILE A 232 1.83 15.30 -9.35
N THR A 233 1.56 14.48 -10.37
CA THR A 233 0.74 14.84 -11.53
C THR A 233 -0.64 14.18 -11.49
N GLY A 234 -0.79 13.08 -10.75
CA GLY A 234 -2.07 12.39 -10.58
C GLY A 234 -2.06 11.44 -9.38
N ALA A 235 -3.23 11.27 -8.77
CA ALA A 235 -3.48 10.24 -7.76
C ALA A 235 -4.91 9.72 -7.95
N SER A 236 -5.07 8.41 -8.18
CA SER A 236 -6.35 7.81 -8.55
C SER A 236 -6.64 6.54 -7.76
N ILE A 237 -7.92 6.22 -7.67
CA ILE A 237 -8.45 4.96 -7.13
C ILE A 237 -9.26 4.32 -8.25
N HIS A 238 -9.14 3.00 -8.47
CA HIS A 238 -9.78 2.26 -9.57
C HIS A 238 -10.86 1.30 -9.07
N PRO A 239 -11.99 1.80 -8.54
CA PRO A 239 -13.03 0.95 -7.95
C PRO A 239 -13.71 0.00 -8.94
N GLU A 240 -13.59 0.26 -10.24
CA GLU A 240 -14.12 -0.59 -11.33
C GLU A 240 -13.30 -1.87 -11.54
N ILE A 241 -12.02 -1.90 -11.11
CA ILE A 241 -11.17 -3.07 -11.27
C ILE A 241 -11.47 -4.07 -10.16
N MET A 242 -11.94 -5.24 -10.61
CA MET A 242 -12.36 -6.34 -9.74
C MET A 242 -11.22 -7.36 -9.57
N GLY A 243 -11.40 -8.34 -8.68
CA GLY A 243 -10.43 -9.43 -8.45
C GLY A 243 -10.07 -9.64 -6.98
N SER A 244 -10.10 -8.57 -6.20
CA SER A 244 -9.86 -8.55 -4.75
C SER A 244 -11.01 -7.78 -4.06
N ASP A 245 -11.05 -7.80 -2.73
CA ASP A 245 -11.86 -6.90 -1.91
C ASP A 245 -11.27 -5.49 -1.82
N HIS A 246 -10.03 -5.31 -2.25
CA HIS A 246 -9.44 -4.02 -2.57
C HIS A 246 -9.49 -3.75 -4.07
N CYS A 247 -9.36 -2.49 -4.46
CA CYS A 247 -9.07 -2.08 -5.82
C CYS A 247 -7.66 -1.48 -5.92
N PRO A 248 -7.08 -1.42 -7.14
CA PRO A 248 -5.81 -0.72 -7.33
C PRO A 248 -5.91 0.77 -7.03
N ILE A 249 -4.81 1.34 -6.54
CA ILE A 249 -4.60 2.78 -6.47
C ILE A 249 -3.40 3.15 -7.33
N GLU A 250 -3.40 4.39 -7.83
CA GLU A 250 -2.41 4.90 -8.79
C GLU A 250 -1.79 6.20 -8.31
N LEU A 251 -0.50 6.35 -8.56
CA LEU A 251 0.26 7.60 -8.45
C LEU A 251 0.99 7.87 -9.75
N ASP A 252 0.75 9.03 -10.36
CA ASP A 252 1.56 9.58 -11.44
C ASP A 252 2.45 10.70 -10.88
N ILE A 253 3.75 10.62 -11.15
CA ILE A 253 4.72 11.54 -10.57
C ILE A 253 5.93 11.75 -11.49
N LYS A 254 6.45 12.98 -11.54
CA LYS A 254 7.67 13.34 -12.28
C LYS A 254 8.90 13.14 -11.40
N ILE A 255 9.75 12.22 -11.79
CA ILE A 255 11.00 11.86 -11.09
C ILE A 255 12.23 12.13 -11.98
#